data_376ccda0d4a96bd96a1e8155d413d9f3
#
_entry.id   376ccda0d4a96bd96a1e8155d413d9f3
#
_cell.length_a   1.000
_cell.length_b   1.000
_cell.length_c   1.000
_cell.angle_alpha   90.00
_cell.angle_beta   90.00
_cell.angle_gamma   90.00
#
_symmetry.space_group_name_H-M   'P 1'
#
loop_
_entity.id
_entity.type
_entity.pdbx_description
1 polymer ?
#
loop_
_entity_poly.entity_id
_entity_poly.type
_entity_poly.pdbx_seq_one_letter_code
_entity_poly.pdbx_strand_id
1 'polypeptide(L)'
;MGENMKVVEAMMAAWKKRDVEGFIATLADDIEYHWHPTKRPAVGKDKMRKFLSNYEAGFDQQEWRVVHSAEAGNVLFVEGMEVLVDRSTGVKMDNPFVQVFELRDGLITRMRDYYDTSQVHAPAKPDAAQAQSA
;
A
#
# COMPACT_ATOMS: atom_id res chain seq x y z
N MET A 1 7.30 -3.13 20.60
CA MET A 1 7.22 -3.07 19.55
C MET A 1 8.14 -2.27 18.95
N GLY A 2 8.53 -2.43 18.36
CA GLY A 2 9.71 -2.03 18.17
C GLY A 2 9.97 -0.93 17.27
N GLU A 3 11.22 -0.72 17.00
CA GLU A 3 11.65 0.37 16.15
C GLU A 3 11.15 0.18 14.73
N ASN A 4 11.01 -1.06 14.30
CA ASN A 4 10.53 -1.33 12.93
C ASN A 4 9.10 -0.86 12.74
N MET A 5 8.23 -1.08 13.72
CA MET A 5 6.86 -0.61 13.61
C MET A 5 6.79 0.91 13.57
N LYS A 6 7.69 1.59 14.29
CA LYS A 6 7.74 3.05 14.25
C LYS A 6 8.08 3.57 12.86
N VAL A 7 8.95 2.88 12.12
CA VAL A 7 9.30 3.27 10.76
C VAL A 7 8.07 3.13 9.86
N VAL A 8 7.36 2.02 9.99
CA VAL A 8 6.16 1.79 9.18
C VAL A 8 5.07 2.82 9.52
N GLU A 9 4.90 3.11 10.81
CA GLU A 9 3.94 4.13 11.22
C GLU A 9 4.30 5.50 10.66
N ALA A 10 5.59 5.83 10.63
CA ALA A 10 6.04 7.10 10.05
C ALA A 10 5.75 7.15 8.54
N MET A 11 5.93 6.04 7.84
CA MET A 11 5.61 5.94 6.43
C MET A 11 4.11 6.17 6.21
N MET A 12 3.27 5.51 6.99
CA MET A 12 1.82 5.66 6.87
C MET A 12 1.37 7.08 7.19
N ALA A 13 1.96 7.69 8.22
CA ALA A 13 1.64 9.07 8.58
C ALA A 13 2.03 10.05 7.48
N ALA A 14 3.17 9.83 6.83
CA ALA A 14 3.59 10.67 5.71
C ALA A 14 2.59 10.57 4.57
N TRP A 15 2.15 9.35 4.25
CA TRP A 15 1.18 9.19 3.14
C TRP A 15 -0.17 9.79 3.47
N LYS A 16 -0.58 9.72 4.72
CA LYS A 16 -1.84 10.35 5.12
C LYS A 16 -1.83 11.85 4.79
N LYS A 17 -0.67 12.48 4.89
CA LYS A 17 -0.52 13.89 4.55
C LYS A 17 -0.14 14.10 3.09
N ARG A 18 -0.02 13.03 2.33
CA ARG A 18 0.49 13.05 0.95
C ARG A 18 1.87 13.68 0.86
N ASP A 19 2.67 13.48 1.92
CA ASP A 19 4.06 13.92 1.95
C ASP A 19 4.91 12.84 1.28
N VAL A 20 5.09 12.96 -0.02
CA VAL A 20 5.80 11.95 -0.82
C VAL A 20 7.23 11.77 -0.33
N GLU A 21 7.96 12.85 -0.13
CA GLU A 21 9.36 12.73 0.27
C GLU A 21 9.50 12.19 1.70
N GLY A 22 8.54 12.48 2.57
CA GLY A 22 8.51 11.87 3.90
C GLY A 22 8.30 10.37 3.83
N PHE A 23 7.44 9.91 2.92
CA PHE A 23 7.24 8.49 2.67
C PHE A 23 8.54 7.86 2.15
N ILE A 24 9.15 8.48 1.14
CA ILE A 24 10.37 7.98 0.50
C ILE A 24 11.53 7.93 1.50
N ALA A 25 11.57 8.85 2.46
CA ALA A 25 12.65 8.89 3.45
C ALA A 25 12.66 7.66 4.36
N THR A 26 11.57 6.91 4.46
CA THR A 26 11.53 5.70 5.27
C THR A 26 12.06 4.47 4.52
N LEU A 27 12.37 4.63 3.24
CA LEU A 27 12.75 3.51 2.38
C LEU A 27 14.25 3.46 2.17
N ALA A 28 14.80 2.26 2.02
CA ALA A 28 16.20 2.12 1.61
C ALA A 28 16.32 2.48 0.13
N ASP A 29 17.54 2.83 -0.29
CA ASP A 29 17.79 3.20 -1.69
C ASP A 29 17.44 2.07 -2.65
N ASP A 30 17.61 0.82 -2.21
CA ASP A 30 17.35 -0.35 -3.03
C ASP A 30 15.96 -0.96 -2.74
N ILE A 31 15.02 -0.17 -2.29
CA ILE A 31 13.66 -0.64 -1.97
C ILE A 31 13.07 -1.45 -3.11
N GLU A 32 12.40 -2.55 -2.77
CA GLU A 32 11.59 -3.32 -3.71
C GLU A 32 10.17 -3.34 -3.18
N TYR A 33 9.24 -2.84 -3.96
CA TYR A 33 7.85 -2.83 -3.57
C TYR A 33 7.03 -3.69 -4.52
N HIS A 34 6.35 -4.70 -3.95
CA HIS A 34 5.42 -5.53 -4.70
C HIS A 34 4.01 -5.12 -4.29
N TRP A 35 3.34 -4.36 -5.14
CA TRP A 35 1.98 -3.93 -4.83
C TRP A 35 0.99 -5.10 -4.88
N HIS A 36 1.44 -6.23 -5.38
CA HIS A 36 0.81 -7.53 -5.23
C HIS A 36 1.88 -8.57 -5.54
N PRO A 37 1.90 -9.72 -4.85
CA PRO A 37 2.96 -10.71 -5.06
C PRO A 37 3.04 -11.22 -6.49
N THR A 38 1.95 -11.13 -7.26
CA THR A 38 1.94 -11.61 -8.64
C THR A 38 2.45 -10.58 -9.63
N LYS A 39 2.81 -9.37 -9.16
CA LYS A 39 3.21 -8.29 -10.06
C LYS A 39 4.71 -8.03 -9.98
N ARG A 40 5.25 -7.47 -11.06
CA ARG A 40 6.66 -7.09 -11.09
C ARG A 40 6.90 -5.97 -10.09
N PRO A 41 7.95 -6.04 -9.30
CA PRO A 41 8.18 -5.02 -8.28
C PRO A 41 8.63 -3.69 -8.86
N ALA A 42 8.32 -2.63 -8.14
CA ALA A 42 8.95 -1.35 -8.35
C ALA A 42 10.25 -1.35 -7.55
N VAL A 43 11.37 -1.08 -8.20
CA VAL A 43 12.68 -1.13 -7.56
C VAL A 43 13.29 0.27 -7.57
N GLY A 44 13.70 0.72 -6.38
CA GLY A 44 14.36 2.01 -6.21
C GLY A 44 13.39 3.15 -5.91
N LYS A 45 13.93 4.21 -5.35
CA LYS A 45 13.10 5.33 -4.86
C LYS A 45 12.39 6.08 -5.98
N ASP A 46 13.00 6.21 -7.15
CA ASP A 46 12.33 6.91 -8.25
C ASP A 46 11.12 6.14 -8.76
N LYS A 47 11.22 4.82 -8.82
CA LYS A 47 10.06 4.00 -9.19
C LYS A 47 8.97 4.10 -8.13
N MET A 48 9.36 4.22 -6.87
CA MET A 48 8.38 4.41 -5.80
C MET A 48 7.69 5.75 -5.91
N ARG A 49 8.41 6.81 -6.24
CA ARG A 49 7.80 8.13 -6.45
C ARG A 49 6.78 8.06 -7.58
N LYS A 50 7.13 7.35 -8.66
CA LYS A 50 6.23 7.19 -9.78
C LYS A 50 5.00 6.38 -9.39
N PHE A 51 5.21 5.30 -8.61
CA PHE A 51 4.10 4.49 -8.13
C PHE A 51 3.13 5.33 -7.30
N LEU A 52 3.66 6.13 -6.35
CA LEU A 52 2.82 6.96 -5.49
C LEU A 52 2.03 7.99 -6.29
N SER A 53 2.66 8.58 -7.31
CA SER A 53 2.00 9.54 -8.17
C SER A 53 0.86 8.88 -8.95
N ASN A 54 1.11 7.71 -9.51
CA ASN A 54 0.08 6.98 -10.26
C ASN A 54 -1.03 6.50 -9.34
N TYR A 55 -0.69 6.08 -8.13
CA TYR A 55 -1.69 5.63 -7.17
C TYR A 55 -2.62 6.80 -6.79
N GLU A 56 -2.04 7.95 -6.49
CA GLU A 56 -2.84 9.11 -6.12
C GLU A 56 -3.71 9.59 -7.29
N ALA A 57 -3.21 9.46 -8.51
CA ALA A 57 -4.00 9.85 -9.67
C ALA A 57 -5.22 8.93 -9.88
N GLY A 58 -5.08 7.66 -9.50
CA GLY A 58 -6.16 6.69 -9.73
C GLY A 58 -7.09 6.48 -8.55
N PHE A 59 -6.58 6.66 -7.33
CA PHE A 59 -7.34 6.35 -6.14
C PHE A 59 -7.19 7.43 -5.08
N ASP A 60 -8.27 7.64 -4.34
CA ASP A 60 -8.23 8.47 -3.14
C ASP A 60 -8.26 7.53 -1.95
N GLN A 61 -7.11 7.35 -1.29
CA GLN A 61 -7.05 6.51 -0.10
C GLN A 61 -7.56 7.32 1.08
N GLN A 62 -8.70 6.94 1.61
CA GLN A 62 -9.33 7.65 2.71
C GLN A 62 -8.95 7.10 4.06
N GLU A 63 -8.56 5.83 4.11
CA GLU A 63 -8.15 5.20 5.35
C GLU A 63 -7.09 4.15 5.07
N TRP A 64 -6.10 4.08 5.92
CA TRP A 64 -5.08 3.04 5.90
C TRP A 64 -4.82 2.71 7.37
N ARG A 65 -5.42 1.65 7.86
CA ARG A 65 -5.50 1.41 9.29
C ARG A 65 -4.91 0.05 9.64
N VAL A 66 -4.11 0.01 10.70
CA VAL A 66 -3.52 -1.23 11.21
C VAL A 66 -4.52 -1.87 12.16
N VAL A 67 -4.78 -3.16 11.98
CA VAL A 67 -5.62 -3.94 12.87
C VAL A 67 -4.75 -4.79 13.79
N HIS A 68 -3.78 -5.50 13.21
CA HIS A 68 -2.84 -6.31 13.97
C HIS A 68 -1.45 -6.20 13.35
N SER A 69 -0.42 -6.35 14.18
CA SER A 69 0.95 -6.43 13.66
C SER A 69 1.75 -7.43 14.48
N ALA A 70 2.76 -8.00 13.86
CA ALA A 70 3.68 -8.94 14.52
C ALA A 70 5.04 -8.85 13.84
N GLU A 71 6.09 -9.04 14.63
CA GLU A 71 7.45 -9.00 14.09
C GLU A 71 8.14 -10.34 14.28
N ALA A 72 8.96 -10.70 13.32
CA ALA A 72 9.83 -11.86 13.40
C ALA A 72 11.20 -11.43 12.84
N GLY A 73 12.13 -11.10 13.73
CA GLY A 73 13.43 -10.58 13.32
C GLY A 73 13.26 -9.25 12.58
N ASN A 74 13.77 -9.19 11.37
CA ASN A 74 13.69 -7.98 10.56
C ASN A 74 12.44 -7.92 9.68
N VAL A 75 11.48 -8.81 9.91
CA VAL A 75 10.27 -8.88 9.10
C VAL A 75 9.09 -8.46 9.96
N LEU A 76 8.31 -7.53 9.46
CA LEU A 76 7.13 -7.03 10.15
C LEU A 76 5.90 -7.36 9.31
N PHE A 77 4.89 -7.94 9.95
CA PHE A 77 3.62 -8.27 9.30
C PHE A 77 2.55 -7.34 9.84
N VAL A 78 1.78 -6.75 8.95
CA VAL A 78 0.70 -5.83 9.31
C VAL A 78 -0.57 -6.28 8.62
N GLU A 79 -1.59 -6.57 9.42
CA GLU A 79 -2.93 -6.80 8.89
C GLU A 79 -3.72 -5.52 9.08
N GLY A 80 -4.42 -5.08 8.07
CA GLY A 80 -5.14 -3.82 8.17
C GLY A 80 -6.31 -3.69 7.22
N MET A 81 -6.81 -2.48 7.16
CA MET A 81 -7.93 -2.12 6.31
C MET A 81 -7.60 -0.84 5.59
N GLU A 82 -7.86 -0.83 4.30
CA GLU A 82 -7.69 0.34 3.47
C GLU A 82 -9.02 0.70 2.87
N VAL A 83 -9.37 1.96 2.87
CA VAL A 83 -10.59 2.44 2.22
C VAL A 83 -10.17 3.34 1.07
N LEU A 84 -10.58 2.99 -0.13
CA LEU A 84 -10.20 3.67 -1.35
C LEU A 84 -11.43 4.14 -2.12
N VAL A 85 -11.30 5.24 -2.82
CA VAL A 85 -12.28 5.62 -3.83
C VAL A 85 -11.58 5.60 -5.19
N ASP A 86 -12.13 4.87 -6.14
CA ASP A 86 -11.64 4.90 -7.51
C ASP A 86 -12.05 6.23 -8.12
N ARG A 87 -11.08 7.07 -8.47
CA ARG A 87 -11.38 8.41 -8.93
C ARG A 87 -12.09 8.43 -10.29
N SER A 88 -11.91 7.38 -11.09
CA SER A 88 -12.54 7.32 -12.40
C SER A 88 -14.02 6.96 -12.33
N THR A 89 -14.43 6.21 -11.32
CA THR A 89 -15.82 5.73 -11.20
C THR A 89 -16.54 6.28 -9.98
N GLY A 90 -15.81 6.79 -8.98
CA GLY A 90 -16.39 7.21 -7.71
C GLY A 90 -16.75 6.04 -6.80
N VAL A 91 -16.39 4.82 -7.17
CA VAL A 91 -16.74 3.64 -6.36
C VAL A 91 -15.82 3.57 -5.15
N LYS A 92 -16.41 3.41 -3.98
CA LYS A 92 -15.68 3.26 -2.73
C LYS A 92 -15.48 1.78 -2.43
N MET A 93 -14.27 1.41 -2.06
CA MET A 93 -13.92 0.02 -1.81
C MET A 93 -13.30 -0.12 -0.43
N ASP A 94 -13.71 -1.18 0.29
CA ASP A 94 -13.06 -1.58 1.53
C ASP A 94 -12.11 -2.71 1.16
N ASN A 95 -10.84 -2.52 1.43
CA ASN A 95 -9.81 -3.46 1.00
C ASN A 95 -9.01 -3.96 2.19
N PRO A 96 -9.38 -5.15 2.74
CA PRO A 96 -8.56 -5.77 3.78
C PRO A 96 -7.24 -6.22 3.18
N PHE A 97 -6.17 -6.07 3.94
CA PHE A 97 -4.85 -6.43 3.41
C PHE A 97 -3.95 -6.99 4.49
N VAL A 98 -2.90 -7.66 4.04
CA VAL A 98 -1.73 -7.95 4.86
C VAL A 98 -0.53 -7.38 4.12
N GLN A 99 0.31 -6.62 4.81
CA GLN A 99 1.55 -6.11 4.26
C GLN A 99 2.72 -6.73 4.99
N VAL A 100 3.74 -7.09 4.25
CA VAL A 100 4.97 -7.64 4.81
C VAL A 100 6.09 -6.66 4.51
N PHE A 101 6.79 -6.24 5.56
CA PHE A 101 7.90 -5.31 5.44
C PHE A 101 9.18 -5.98 5.89
N GLU A 102 10.25 -5.81 5.13
CA GLU A 102 11.58 -6.22 5.57
C GLU A 102 12.39 -4.94 5.78
N LEU A 103 13.06 -4.85 6.91
CA LEU A 103 13.79 -3.64 7.27
C LEU A 103 15.28 -3.95 7.50
N ARG A 104 16.11 -2.95 7.25
CA ARG A 104 17.54 -3.02 7.51
C ARG A 104 17.98 -1.64 7.97
N ASP A 105 18.58 -1.59 9.16
CA ASP A 105 19.12 -0.33 9.72
C ASP A 105 18.10 0.79 9.75
N GLY A 106 16.86 0.46 10.13
CA GLY A 106 15.80 1.45 10.29
C GLY A 106 15.17 1.92 8.99
N LEU A 107 15.44 1.23 7.88
CA LEU A 107 14.85 1.57 6.58
C LEU A 107 14.15 0.36 6.00
N ILE A 108 13.08 0.61 5.26
CA ILE A 108 12.31 -0.46 4.62
C ILE A 108 13.00 -0.87 3.33
N THR A 109 13.39 -2.14 3.23
CA THR A 109 14.09 -2.66 2.04
C THR A 109 13.15 -3.40 1.12
N ARG A 110 12.08 -3.99 1.65
CA ARG A 110 11.07 -4.68 0.85
C ARG A 110 9.72 -4.48 1.46
N MET A 111 8.72 -4.39 0.60
CA MET A 111 7.35 -4.22 1.00
C MET A 111 6.49 -5.01 0.04
N ARG A 112 5.61 -5.85 0.55
CA ARG A 112 4.72 -6.66 -0.28
C ARG A 112 3.30 -6.54 0.25
N ASP A 113 2.36 -6.34 -0.64
CA ASP A 113 0.95 -6.21 -0.30
C ASP A 113 0.20 -7.45 -0.75
N TYR A 114 -0.63 -7.99 0.14
CA TYR A 114 -1.47 -9.14 -0.16
C TYR A 114 -2.93 -8.73 0.06
N TYR A 115 -3.74 -8.84 -0.98
CA TYR A 115 -5.15 -8.45 -0.90
C TYR A 115 -5.92 -9.08 -2.04
N ASP A 116 -7.22 -8.95 -2.01
CA ASP A 116 -8.09 -9.52 -3.04
C ASP A 116 -8.08 -8.62 -4.27
N THR A 117 -7.43 -9.07 -5.33
CA THR A 117 -7.31 -8.28 -6.55
C THR A 117 -8.61 -8.18 -7.33
N SER A 118 -9.58 -9.05 -7.03
CA SER A 118 -10.82 -9.02 -7.78
C SER A 118 -11.60 -7.74 -7.54
N GLN A 119 -11.34 -7.05 -6.43
CA GLN A 119 -12.03 -5.83 -6.14
C GLN A 119 -11.29 -4.62 -6.65
N VAL A 120 -9.97 -4.54 -6.43
CA VAL A 120 -9.21 -3.33 -6.73
C VAL A 120 -8.76 -3.26 -8.18
N HIS A 121 -8.48 -4.42 -8.78
CA HIS A 121 -7.89 -4.46 -10.11
C HIS A 121 -8.80 -5.06 -11.17
N ALA A 122 -10.04 -5.37 -10.82
CA ALA A 122 -10.97 -5.89 -11.78
C ALA A 122 -11.33 -4.77 -12.78
N PRO A 123 -11.60 -5.11 -14.03
CA PRO A 123 -12.10 -4.12 -14.96
C PRO A 123 -13.40 -3.53 -14.42
N ALA A 124 -13.62 -2.27 -14.69
CA ALA A 124 -14.84 -1.63 -14.25
C ALA A 124 -16.02 -2.38 -14.82
N LYS A 125 -16.95 -2.75 -13.97
CA LYS A 125 -18.10 -3.44 -14.45
C LYS A 125 -19.04 -2.47 -15.02
N PRO A 126 -19.64 -2.81 -16.08
CA PRO A 126 -20.56 -1.95 -16.71
C PRO A 126 -21.58 -1.56 -15.74
N ASP A 127 -21.80 -2.23 -14.91
CA ASP A 127 -22.62 -1.87 -14.01
C ASP A 127 -22.60 -2.75 -13.13
N ALA A 128 -22.05 -2.46 -12.30
CA ALA A 128 -22.14 -3.25 -11.34
C ALA A 128 -23.40 -3.16 -11.03
N ALA A 129 -23.78 -2.36 -11.43
CA ALA A 129 -24.95 -2.24 -11.19
C ALA A 129 -25.37 -2.70 -12.28
N GLN A 130 -24.74 -2.64 -13.13
CA GLN A 130 -25.15 -3.06 -14.11
C GLN A 130 -24.77 -4.25 -14.18
N ALA A 131 -24.11 -4.50 -13.63
CA ALA A 131 -23.79 -5.70 -13.71
C ALA A 131 -24.46 -6.38 -12.67
N GLN A 132 -24.60 -6.04 -12.09
CA GLN A 132 -24.96 -6.52 -11.53
C GLN A 132 -25.75 -6.63 -11.54
N SER A 133 -25.80 -6.33 -11.85
CA SER A 133 -26.23 -6.51 -12.09
C SER A 133 -26.21 -6.93 -12.29
N ALA A 134 -25.90 -7.12 -12.09
CA ALA A 134 -25.61 -7.42 -12.28
C ALA A 134 -25.42 -7.51 -12.41
#